data_4cc02319fcde6c36a592032c7a1817dd
#
_entry.id   4cc02319fcde6c36a592032c7a1817dd
#
_cell.length_a   1.000
_cell.length_b   1.000
_cell.length_c   1.000
_cell.angle_alpha   90.00
_cell.angle_beta   90.00
_cell.angle_gamma   90.00
#
_symmetry.space_group_name_H-M   'P 1'
#
loop_
_entity.id
_entity.type
_entity.pdbx_description
1 polymer ?
#
loop_
_entity_poly.entity_id
_entity_poly.type
_entity_poly.pdbx_seq_one_letter_code
_entity_poly.pdbx_strand_id
1 'polypeptide(L)'
;YLSMKAKRKIEEKINKKIKIIDLRWLTDINYSKLIKEIEQSKKILIVDECRKSGCFGESIFNNISSSIDGIVKLHAAEDSFITIGDSSTYTLPSVISIADEALALINA
;
A
#
# COMPACT_ATOMS: atom_id res chain seq x y z
N TYR A 1 -2.80 -10.63 1.59
CA TYR A 1 -3.05 -11.65 0.53
C TYR A 1 -3.09 -11.02 -0.87
N LEU A 2 -3.92 -9.98 -1.09
CA LEU A 2 -4.04 -9.31 -2.40
C LEU A 2 -2.71 -8.70 -2.86
N SER A 3 -1.99 -8.02 -1.95
CA SER A 3 -0.67 -7.44 -2.23
C SER A 3 0.38 -8.49 -2.64
N MET A 4 0.32 -9.71 -2.07
CA MET A 4 1.20 -10.81 -2.47
C MET A 4 0.90 -11.30 -3.89
N LYS A 5 -0.38 -11.35 -4.27
CA LYS A 5 -0.77 -11.68 -5.65
C LYS A 5 -0.38 -10.58 -6.64
N ALA A 6 -0.59 -9.32 -6.28
CA ALA A 6 -0.17 -8.16 -7.08
C ALA A 6 1.35 -8.17 -7.28
N LYS A 7 2.13 -8.39 -6.21
CA LYS A 7 3.59 -8.51 -6.27
C LYS A 7 4.04 -9.47 -7.36
N ARG A 8 3.49 -10.69 -7.41
CA ARG A 8 3.88 -11.69 -8.41
C ARG A 8 3.67 -11.18 -9.83
N LYS A 9 2.48 -10.60 -10.10
CA LYS A 9 2.17 -10.01 -11.41
C LYS A 9 3.10 -8.88 -11.81
N ILE A 10 3.54 -8.06 -10.85
CA ILE A 10 4.42 -6.93 -11.12
C ILE A 10 5.85 -7.44 -11.37
N GLU A 11 6.36 -8.32 -10.53
CA GLU A 11 7.73 -8.87 -10.64
C GLU A 11 7.95 -9.58 -11.98
N GLU A 12 6.93 -10.27 -12.51
CA GLU A 12 6.95 -10.88 -13.83
C GLU A 12 7.12 -9.84 -14.96
N LYS A 13 6.53 -8.63 -14.79
CA LYS A 13 6.60 -7.57 -15.79
C LYS A 13 7.89 -6.75 -15.76
N ILE A 14 8.41 -6.48 -14.56
CA ILE A 14 9.52 -5.51 -14.40
C ILE A 14 10.88 -6.15 -14.16
N ASN A 15 10.93 -7.46 -13.97
CA ASN A 15 12.16 -8.22 -13.63
C ASN A 15 12.93 -7.62 -12.42
N LYS A 16 12.20 -7.12 -11.42
CA LYS A 16 12.73 -6.58 -10.17
C LYS A 16 11.98 -7.17 -9.00
N LYS A 17 12.65 -7.29 -7.85
CA LYS A 17 12.05 -7.78 -6.62
C LYS A 17 11.34 -6.67 -5.87
N ILE A 18 10.17 -7.00 -5.32
CA ILE A 18 9.37 -6.10 -4.49
C ILE A 18 9.37 -6.65 -3.06
N LYS A 19 9.72 -5.81 -2.10
CA LYS A 19 9.59 -6.11 -0.67
C LYS A 19 8.15 -5.88 -0.25
N ILE A 20 7.57 -6.81 0.51
CA ILE A 20 6.29 -6.62 1.21
C ILE A 20 6.55 -6.63 2.70
N ILE A 21 5.95 -5.69 3.40
CA ILE A 21 5.92 -5.61 4.85
C ILE A 21 4.47 -5.76 5.29
N ASP A 22 4.21 -6.78 6.09
CA ASP A 22 2.90 -7.05 6.69
C ASP A 22 2.88 -6.52 8.13
N LEU A 23 2.08 -5.47 8.35
CA LEU A 23 1.92 -4.83 9.67
C LEU A 23 0.83 -5.56 10.45
N ARG A 24 1.18 -6.67 11.08
CA ARG A 24 0.21 -7.51 11.82
C ARG A 24 -0.42 -6.82 13.03
N TRP A 25 0.34 -5.93 13.69
CA TRP A 25 -0.09 -5.20 14.88
C TRP A 25 -0.22 -3.72 14.53
N LEU A 26 -1.47 -3.24 14.50
CA LEU A 26 -1.77 -1.85 14.12
C LEU A 26 -1.89 -0.92 15.33
N THR A 27 -2.12 -1.46 16.52
CA THR A 27 -2.32 -0.69 17.76
C THR A 27 -1.03 -0.16 18.37
N ASP A 28 0.11 -0.74 18.03
CA ASP A 28 1.42 -0.33 18.57
C ASP A 28 2.50 -0.49 17.50
N ILE A 29 2.43 0.37 16.50
CA ILE A 29 3.40 0.35 15.38
C ILE A 29 4.72 0.96 15.86
N ASN A 30 5.78 0.16 15.81
CA ASN A 30 7.12 0.66 16.02
C ASN A 30 7.62 1.37 14.77
N TYR A 31 7.32 2.68 14.67
CA TYR A 31 7.70 3.49 13.51
C TYR A 31 9.20 3.58 13.29
N SER A 32 10.01 3.62 14.36
CA SER A 32 11.48 3.63 14.24
C SER A 32 12.00 2.37 13.55
N LYS A 33 11.43 1.21 13.87
CA LYS A 33 11.76 -0.05 13.20
C LYS A 33 11.23 -0.07 11.75
N LEU A 34 10.00 0.39 11.53
CA LEU A 34 9.41 0.45 10.20
C LEU A 34 10.25 1.34 9.27
N ILE A 35 10.64 2.53 9.73
CA ILE A 35 11.46 3.47 8.95
C ILE A 35 12.80 2.82 8.55
N LYS A 36 13.50 2.16 9.48
CA LYS A 36 14.74 1.43 9.19
C LYS A 36 14.55 0.36 8.11
N GLU A 37 13.40 -0.32 8.11
CA GLU A 37 13.09 -1.36 7.12
C GLU A 37 12.82 -0.80 5.72
N ILE A 38 12.38 0.45 5.61
CA ILE A 38 11.96 1.08 4.35
C ILE A 38 12.87 2.21 3.89
N GLU A 39 13.82 2.69 4.70
CA GLU A 39 14.68 3.85 4.39
C GLU A 39 15.48 3.71 3.09
N GLN A 40 15.81 2.48 2.69
CA GLN A 40 16.48 2.19 1.43
C GLN A 40 15.53 2.21 0.22
N SER A 41 14.22 2.27 0.46
CA SER A 41 13.21 2.21 -0.58
C SER A 41 12.89 3.60 -1.10
N LYS A 42 13.06 3.82 -2.39
CA LYS A 42 12.72 5.10 -3.04
C LYS A 42 11.24 5.22 -3.41
N LYS A 43 10.51 4.12 -3.37
CA LYS A 43 9.10 4.05 -3.78
C LYS A 43 8.35 3.12 -2.84
N ILE A 44 7.36 3.65 -2.15
CA ILE A 44 6.60 2.95 -1.11
C ILE A 44 5.12 3.09 -1.42
N LEU A 45 4.44 1.96 -1.56
CA LEU A 45 2.99 1.89 -1.68
C LEU A 45 2.41 1.30 -0.40
N ILE A 46 1.61 2.10 0.31
CA ILE A 46 0.80 1.66 1.43
C ILE A 46 -0.52 1.17 0.86
N VAL A 47 -0.93 -0.04 1.23
CA VAL A 47 -2.21 -0.63 0.80
C VAL A 47 -3.08 -0.89 2.02
N ASP A 48 -4.26 -0.30 2.05
CA ASP A 48 -5.23 -0.45 3.13
C ASP A 48 -6.61 -0.77 2.53
N GLU A 49 -7.34 -1.69 3.13
CA GLU A 49 -8.69 -2.06 2.69
C GLU A 49 -9.76 -1.08 3.18
N CYS A 50 -9.47 -0.30 4.21
CA CYS A 50 -10.38 0.71 4.75
C CYS A 50 -10.56 1.90 3.80
N ARG A 51 -11.60 2.72 4.04
CA ARG A 51 -11.81 3.99 3.35
C ARG A 51 -10.59 4.88 3.50
N LYS A 52 -10.26 5.62 2.47
CA LYS A 52 -9.05 6.44 2.40
C LYS A 52 -8.95 7.42 3.58
N SER A 53 -10.03 8.13 3.88
CA SER A 53 -10.06 9.08 5.01
C SER A 53 -10.22 8.37 6.34
N GLY A 54 -9.24 8.57 7.23
CA GLY A 54 -9.25 8.02 8.59
C GLY A 54 -8.82 6.57 8.72
N CYS A 55 -8.23 5.98 7.69
CA CYS A 55 -7.68 4.63 7.78
C CYS A 55 -6.30 4.59 8.46
N PHE A 56 -5.86 3.41 8.87
CA PHE A 56 -4.51 3.22 9.40
C PHE A 56 -3.42 3.58 8.39
N GLY A 57 -3.65 3.29 7.12
CA GLY A 57 -2.75 3.66 6.03
C GLY A 57 -2.48 5.16 5.96
N GLU A 58 -3.46 6.01 6.24
CA GLU A 58 -3.29 7.47 6.32
C GLU A 58 -2.39 7.87 7.49
N SER A 59 -2.59 7.27 8.67
CA SER A 59 -1.72 7.49 9.82
C SER A 59 -0.28 7.07 9.54
N ILE A 60 -0.08 5.90 8.92
CA ILE A 60 1.24 5.42 8.52
C ILE A 60 1.88 6.37 7.52
N PHE A 61 1.14 6.77 6.48
CA PHE A 61 1.59 7.74 5.47
C PHE A 61 2.12 9.02 6.13
N ASN A 62 1.34 9.61 7.04
CA ASN A 62 1.72 10.84 7.73
C ASN A 62 2.99 10.68 8.60
N ASN A 63 3.17 9.52 9.22
CA ASN A 63 4.31 9.27 10.10
C ASN A 63 5.61 8.97 9.35
N ILE A 64 5.54 8.39 8.13
CA ILE A 64 6.76 8.00 7.42
C ILE A 64 7.16 8.95 6.30
N SER A 65 6.22 9.72 5.73
CA SER A 65 6.46 10.56 4.55
C SER A 65 7.58 11.57 4.74
N SER A 66 7.70 12.16 5.94
CA SER A 66 8.76 13.13 6.25
C SER A 66 10.13 12.48 6.52
N SER A 67 10.16 11.17 6.74
CA SER A 67 11.38 10.44 7.12
C SER A 67 12.00 9.66 5.95
N ILE A 68 11.34 9.65 4.79
CA ILE A 68 11.76 8.88 3.62
C ILE A 68 12.12 9.82 2.49
N ASP A 69 13.35 9.66 1.97
CA ASP A 69 13.80 10.32 0.74
C ASP A 69 13.31 9.54 -0.48
N GLY A 70 12.02 9.71 -0.81
CA GLY A 70 11.36 8.97 -1.89
C GLY A 70 9.89 9.31 -2.02
N ILE A 71 9.20 8.58 -2.88
CA ILE A 71 7.78 8.74 -3.12
C ILE A 71 7.01 7.74 -2.26
N VAL A 72 6.13 8.25 -1.39
CA VAL A 72 5.20 7.45 -0.60
C VAL A 72 3.79 7.67 -1.16
N LYS A 73 3.05 6.62 -1.39
CA LYS A 73 1.67 6.67 -1.90
C LYS A 73 0.77 5.77 -1.07
N LEU A 74 -0.48 6.20 -0.86
CA LEU A 74 -1.52 5.41 -0.23
C LEU A 74 -2.54 4.96 -1.28
N HIS A 75 -2.79 3.66 -1.34
CA HIS A 75 -3.88 3.02 -2.08
C HIS A 75 -4.85 2.39 -1.09
N ALA A 76 -6.02 2.96 -0.97
CA ALA A 76 -7.07 2.55 -0.05
C ALA A 76 -8.42 2.47 -0.79
N ALA A 77 -9.45 1.97 -0.11
CA ALA A 77 -10.80 1.99 -0.66
C ALA A 77 -11.31 3.42 -0.86
N GLU A 78 -12.26 3.59 -1.77
CA GLU A 78 -12.90 4.88 -2.01
C GLU A 78 -13.60 5.41 -0.75
N ASP A 79 -13.66 6.74 -0.60
CA ASP A 79 -14.40 7.41 0.47
C ASP A 79 -15.91 7.33 0.22
N SER A 80 -16.41 6.14 0.19
CA SER A 80 -17.81 5.82 -0.09
C SER A 80 -18.34 4.77 0.89
N PHE A 81 -19.63 4.56 0.86
CA PHE A 81 -20.23 3.43 1.56
C PHE A 81 -19.79 2.12 0.89
N ILE A 82 -19.21 1.21 1.67
CA ILE A 82 -18.83 -0.11 1.15
C ILE A 82 -20.09 -0.95 1.00
N THR A 83 -20.44 -1.24 -0.24
CA THR A 83 -21.60 -2.05 -0.56
C THR A 83 -21.38 -3.53 -0.23
N ILE A 84 -22.48 -4.26 -0.02
CA ILE A 84 -22.44 -5.71 0.27
C ILE A 84 -22.47 -6.49 -1.05
N GLY A 85 -21.82 -7.65 -1.07
CA GLY A 85 -21.80 -8.55 -2.22
C GLY A 85 -20.83 -8.11 -3.31
N ASP A 86 -21.11 -8.48 -4.55
CA ASP A 86 -20.19 -8.29 -5.68
C ASP A 86 -19.87 -6.82 -5.97
N SER A 87 -20.78 -5.91 -5.63
CA SER A 87 -20.58 -4.47 -5.81
C SER A 87 -19.48 -3.88 -4.90
N SER A 88 -19.08 -4.56 -3.83
CA SER A 88 -17.95 -4.15 -2.99
C SER A 88 -16.61 -4.15 -3.76
N THR A 89 -16.52 -4.95 -4.81
CA THR A 89 -15.31 -5.05 -5.66
C THR A 89 -14.99 -3.75 -6.41
N TYR A 90 -15.96 -2.85 -6.58
CA TYR A 90 -15.74 -1.56 -7.25
C TYR A 90 -15.08 -0.51 -6.36
N THR A 91 -15.21 -0.65 -5.04
CA THR A 91 -14.73 0.34 -4.07
C THR A 91 -13.50 -0.11 -3.31
N LEU A 92 -13.29 -1.42 -3.17
CA LEU A 92 -12.18 -2.00 -2.43
C LEU A 92 -10.93 -2.18 -3.31
N PRO A 93 -9.72 -2.09 -2.71
CA PRO A 93 -8.50 -2.45 -3.42
C PRO A 93 -8.56 -3.88 -3.95
N SER A 94 -8.18 -4.06 -5.21
CA SER A 94 -8.11 -5.34 -5.90
C SER A 94 -6.67 -5.69 -6.27
N VAL A 95 -6.41 -6.93 -6.64
CA VAL A 95 -5.09 -7.34 -7.17
C VAL A 95 -4.69 -6.49 -8.37
N ILE A 96 -5.65 -6.14 -9.22
CA ILE A 96 -5.41 -5.33 -10.43
C ILE A 96 -5.09 -3.89 -10.03
N SER A 97 -5.95 -3.25 -9.23
CA SER A 97 -5.74 -1.86 -8.83
C SER A 97 -4.45 -1.67 -8.02
N ILE A 98 -4.09 -2.60 -7.15
CA ILE A 98 -2.81 -2.59 -6.42
C ILE A 98 -1.64 -2.70 -7.39
N ALA A 99 -1.73 -3.59 -8.39
CA ALA A 99 -0.67 -3.76 -9.37
C ALA A 99 -0.50 -2.53 -10.25
N ASP A 100 -1.60 -1.92 -10.70
CA ASP A 100 -1.57 -0.72 -11.55
C ASP A 100 -1.01 0.49 -10.80
N GLU A 101 -1.41 0.70 -9.54
CA GLU A 101 -0.85 1.75 -8.69
C GLU A 101 0.64 1.56 -8.42
N ALA A 102 1.07 0.32 -8.16
CA ALA A 102 2.47 0.03 -7.96
C ALA A 102 3.29 0.24 -9.24
N LEU A 103 2.79 -0.16 -10.41
CA LEU A 103 3.46 0.07 -11.69
C LEU A 103 3.53 1.56 -12.02
N ALA A 104 2.46 2.32 -11.79
CA ALA A 104 2.46 3.77 -11.95
C ALA A 104 3.50 4.43 -11.04
N LEU A 105 3.60 3.98 -9.78
CA LEU A 105 4.60 4.46 -8.84
C LEU A 105 6.03 4.11 -9.28
N ILE A 106 6.26 2.91 -9.82
CA ILE A 106 7.57 2.46 -10.29
C ILE A 106 8.05 3.30 -11.50
N ASN A 107 7.12 3.74 -12.33
CA ASN A 107 7.41 4.51 -13.53
C ASN A 107 7.46 6.04 -13.29
N ALA A 108 6.98 6.48 -12.14
CA ALA A 108 7.09 7.88 -11.73
C ALA A 108 8.52 8.22 -11.33
#